data_d66bba2ac738bf014808db25987df097
#
_entry.id   d66bba2ac738bf014808db25987df097
#
_cell.length_a   1.000
_cell.length_b   1.000
_cell.length_c   1.000
_cell.angle_alpha   90.00
_cell.angle_beta   90.00
_cell.angle_gamma   90.00
#
_symmetry.space_group_name_H-M   'P 1'
#
loop_
_entity.id
_entity.type
_entity.pdbx_description
1 polymer ?
#
loop_
_entity_poly.entity_id
_entity_poly.type
_entity_poly.pdbx_seq_one_letter_code
_entity_poly.pdbx_strand_id
1 'polypeptide(L)'
;MTTLGIETETAIDVEEERRERQKKIYRVAQWMLPSLVLLFMVGGWQAYVTIAEVPHYILPSPLLIGQTLINDWGLLWPAMAVTGRLTMLALLFAIIGGLSMAIAFTQSKWVELAMFPYAVVLQVTPVVAIAPLLQIYVDSAFVAALLCAWLVAFFPILSNSIIGLKSADHNLQAVSYTHLRAHET
;
A
#
# COMPACT_ATOMS: atom_id res chain seq x y z
N MET A 1 -25.13 -58.54 7.08
CA MET A 1 -24.56 -57.30 7.62
C MET A 1 -23.44 -56.69 6.75
N THR A 2 -22.98 -57.35 5.68
CA THR A 2 -21.84 -56.93 4.83
C THR A 2 -22.19 -56.01 3.67
N THR A 3 -23.43 -55.94 3.21
CA THR A 3 -23.85 -55.13 2.06
C THR A 3 -24.01 -53.62 2.41
N LEU A 4 -24.49 -53.32 3.60
CA LEU A 4 -24.67 -51.93 4.07
C LEU A 4 -23.34 -51.16 4.25
N GLY A 5 -22.25 -51.88 4.58
CA GLY A 5 -20.92 -51.25 4.72
C GLY A 5 -20.29 -50.86 3.39
N ILE A 6 -20.52 -51.65 2.34
CA ILE A 6 -19.97 -51.40 1.00
C ILE A 6 -20.70 -50.22 0.33
N GLU A 7 -22.01 -50.09 0.53
CA GLU A 7 -22.81 -48.96 -0.02
C GLU A 7 -22.46 -47.62 0.63
N THR A 8 -22.14 -47.62 1.93
CA THR A 8 -21.70 -46.41 2.62
C THR A 8 -20.27 -45.97 2.22
N GLU A 9 -19.37 -46.92 2.01
CA GLU A 9 -17.99 -46.66 1.58
C GLU A 9 -17.97 -46.10 0.14
N THR A 10 -18.72 -46.67 -0.78
CA THR A 10 -18.83 -46.15 -2.16
C THR A 10 -19.52 -44.78 -2.24
N ALA A 11 -20.47 -44.48 -1.34
CA ALA A 11 -21.10 -43.17 -1.27
C ALA A 11 -20.14 -42.07 -0.76
N ILE A 12 -19.29 -42.43 0.20
CA ILE A 12 -18.24 -41.51 0.74
C ILE A 12 -17.20 -41.20 -0.34
N ASP A 13 -16.72 -42.20 -1.06
CA ASP A 13 -15.75 -42.03 -2.13
C ASP A 13 -16.28 -41.12 -3.27
N VAL A 14 -17.56 -41.28 -3.66
CA VAL A 14 -18.20 -40.43 -4.67
C VAL A 14 -18.35 -38.97 -4.19
N GLU A 15 -18.66 -38.76 -2.91
CA GLU A 15 -18.72 -37.41 -2.34
C GLU A 15 -17.35 -36.76 -2.25
N GLU A 16 -16.30 -37.49 -1.88
CA GLU A 16 -14.94 -36.98 -1.86
C GLU A 16 -14.44 -36.61 -3.25
N GLU A 17 -14.67 -37.44 -4.26
CA GLU A 17 -14.38 -37.12 -5.66
C GLU A 17 -15.10 -35.85 -6.14
N ARG A 18 -16.38 -35.70 -5.78
CA ARG A 18 -17.16 -34.49 -6.12
C ARG A 18 -16.58 -33.24 -5.45
N ARG A 19 -16.21 -33.34 -4.18
CA ARG A 19 -15.57 -32.24 -3.43
C ARG A 19 -14.23 -31.86 -4.02
N GLU A 20 -13.43 -32.84 -4.42
CA GLU A 20 -12.15 -32.61 -5.08
C GLU A 20 -12.30 -31.95 -6.46
N ARG A 21 -13.24 -32.40 -7.26
CA ARG A 21 -13.58 -31.76 -8.54
C ARG A 21 -14.07 -30.33 -8.36
N GLN A 22 -14.95 -30.08 -7.38
CA GLN A 22 -15.40 -28.74 -7.05
C GLN A 22 -14.24 -27.83 -6.61
N LYS A 23 -13.33 -28.30 -5.74
CA LYS A 23 -12.14 -27.55 -5.33
C LYS A 23 -11.23 -27.20 -6.52
N LYS A 24 -11.03 -28.13 -7.46
CA LYS A 24 -10.26 -27.88 -8.69
C LYS A 24 -10.93 -26.83 -9.58
N ILE A 25 -12.24 -26.95 -9.81
CA ILE A 25 -13.02 -25.97 -10.59
C ILE A 25 -12.98 -24.59 -9.94
N TYR A 26 -13.18 -24.50 -8.62
CA TYR A 26 -13.08 -23.24 -7.88
C TYR A 26 -11.71 -22.59 -7.99
N ARG A 27 -10.63 -23.37 -7.85
CA ARG A 27 -9.26 -22.88 -7.98
C ARG A 27 -8.96 -22.34 -9.38
N VAL A 28 -9.42 -23.04 -10.41
CA VAL A 28 -9.27 -22.57 -11.81
C VAL A 28 -10.13 -21.34 -12.05
N ALA A 29 -11.39 -21.35 -11.61
CA ALA A 29 -12.30 -20.23 -11.75
C ALA A 29 -11.80 -18.96 -11.05
N GLN A 30 -11.18 -19.06 -9.87
CA GLN A 30 -10.60 -17.94 -9.13
C GLN A 30 -9.56 -17.14 -9.94
N TRP A 31 -8.83 -17.80 -10.83
CA TRP A 31 -7.83 -17.14 -11.68
C TRP A 31 -8.37 -16.83 -13.07
N MET A 32 -9.20 -17.73 -13.62
CA MET A 32 -9.74 -17.53 -14.97
C MET A 32 -10.78 -16.41 -15.05
N LEU A 33 -11.70 -16.32 -14.07
CA LEU A 33 -12.73 -15.28 -14.10
C LEU A 33 -12.17 -13.87 -14.08
N PRO A 34 -11.28 -13.48 -13.14
CA PRO A 34 -10.69 -12.16 -13.13
C PRO A 34 -9.89 -11.84 -14.41
N SER A 35 -9.15 -12.85 -14.92
CA SER A 35 -8.38 -12.69 -16.17
C SER A 35 -9.28 -12.46 -17.38
N LEU A 36 -10.40 -13.16 -17.43
CA LEU A 36 -11.37 -13.03 -18.52
C LEU A 36 -12.10 -11.68 -18.49
N VAL A 37 -12.46 -11.21 -17.27
CA VAL A 37 -13.03 -9.87 -17.07
C VAL A 37 -12.02 -8.79 -17.48
N LEU A 38 -10.76 -8.92 -17.06
CA LEU A 38 -9.70 -7.99 -17.43
C LEU A 38 -9.51 -7.95 -18.96
N LEU A 39 -9.45 -9.12 -19.60
CA LEU A 39 -9.34 -9.23 -21.07
C LEU A 39 -10.52 -8.56 -21.78
N PHE A 40 -11.73 -8.79 -21.27
CA PHE A 40 -12.94 -8.19 -21.83
C PHE A 40 -12.94 -6.66 -21.65
N MET A 41 -12.50 -6.15 -20.49
CA MET A 41 -12.39 -4.71 -20.24
C MET A 41 -11.35 -4.05 -21.17
N VAL A 42 -10.16 -4.65 -21.28
CA VAL A 42 -9.07 -4.12 -22.14
C VAL A 42 -9.46 -4.23 -23.61
N GLY A 43 -10.06 -5.35 -24.01
CA GLY A 43 -10.56 -5.54 -25.38
C GLY A 43 -11.71 -4.58 -25.73
N GLY A 44 -12.64 -4.39 -24.83
CA GLY A 44 -13.72 -3.42 -24.96
C GLY A 44 -13.21 -1.98 -25.06
N TRP A 45 -12.23 -1.61 -24.24
CA TRP A 45 -11.55 -0.32 -24.33
C TRP A 45 -10.86 -0.12 -25.69
N GLN A 46 -10.09 -1.10 -26.13
CA GLN A 46 -9.45 -1.09 -27.45
C GLN A 46 -10.48 -0.92 -28.56
N ALA A 47 -11.55 -1.72 -28.54
CA ALA A 47 -12.61 -1.65 -29.54
C ALA A 47 -13.32 -0.29 -29.54
N TYR A 48 -13.65 0.24 -28.35
CA TYR A 48 -14.29 1.55 -28.21
C TYR A 48 -13.44 2.67 -28.84
N VAL A 49 -12.15 2.74 -28.46
CA VAL A 49 -11.24 3.79 -28.96
C VAL A 49 -11.07 3.69 -30.47
N THR A 50 -11.04 2.48 -31.03
CA THR A 50 -10.85 2.26 -32.46
C THR A 50 -12.12 2.56 -33.26
N ILE A 51 -13.30 2.14 -32.79
CA ILE A 51 -14.58 2.31 -33.49
C ILE A 51 -15.06 3.76 -33.40
N ALA A 52 -14.91 4.38 -32.23
CA ALA A 52 -15.31 5.77 -32.01
C ALA A 52 -14.26 6.80 -32.48
N GLU A 53 -13.17 6.34 -33.08
CA GLU A 53 -12.04 7.18 -33.57
C GLU A 53 -11.60 8.23 -32.56
N VAL A 54 -11.53 7.83 -31.26
CA VAL A 54 -11.18 8.74 -30.17
C VAL A 54 -9.74 9.20 -30.32
N PRO A 55 -9.46 10.52 -30.37
CA PRO A 55 -8.11 11.02 -30.48
C PRO A 55 -7.21 10.52 -29.33
N HIS A 56 -5.99 10.10 -29.65
CA HIS A 56 -5.04 9.53 -28.69
C HIS A 56 -4.67 10.45 -27.52
N TYR A 57 -4.78 11.76 -27.69
CA TYR A 57 -4.54 12.75 -26.63
C TYR A 57 -5.72 12.88 -25.63
N ILE A 58 -6.91 12.36 -25.98
CA ILE A 58 -8.06 12.28 -25.06
C ILE A 58 -8.04 10.93 -24.34
N LEU A 59 -7.97 9.85 -25.12
CA LEU A 59 -7.90 8.48 -24.58
C LEU A 59 -7.06 7.60 -25.51
N PRO A 60 -5.80 7.31 -25.15
CA PRO A 60 -4.96 6.39 -25.93
C PRO A 60 -5.50 4.97 -25.88
N SER A 61 -5.33 4.21 -26.94
CA SER A 61 -5.70 2.81 -26.97
C SER A 61 -4.68 1.94 -26.18
N PRO A 62 -5.09 0.83 -25.58
CA PRO A 62 -4.18 -0.10 -24.90
C PRO A 62 -3.00 -0.55 -25.76
N LEU A 63 -3.24 -0.78 -27.05
CA LEU A 63 -2.19 -1.14 -28.00
C LEU A 63 -1.15 -0.03 -28.14
N LEU A 64 -1.61 1.22 -28.29
CA LEU A 64 -0.72 2.39 -28.40
C LEU A 64 0.09 2.59 -27.11
N ILE A 65 -0.53 2.41 -25.94
CA ILE A 65 0.17 2.47 -24.64
C ILE A 65 1.29 1.44 -24.60
N GLY A 66 1.00 0.19 -24.99
CA GLY A 66 2.01 -0.87 -25.04
C GLY A 66 3.17 -0.57 -26.00
N GLN A 67 2.86 -0.05 -27.18
CA GLN A 67 3.87 0.36 -28.17
C GLN A 67 4.75 1.51 -27.63
N THR A 68 4.13 2.55 -27.09
CA THR A 68 4.86 3.69 -26.51
C THR A 68 5.73 3.25 -25.34
N LEU A 69 5.24 2.34 -24.48
CA LEU A 69 6.02 1.80 -23.37
C LEU A 69 7.31 1.11 -23.84
N ILE A 70 7.24 0.39 -24.95
CA ILE A 70 8.41 -0.31 -25.51
C ILE A 70 9.33 0.68 -26.26
N ASN A 71 8.77 1.55 -27.08
CA ASN A 71 9.55 2.46 -27.94
C ASN A 71 10.25 3.54 -27.13
N ASP A 72 9.59 4.07 -26.10
CA ASP A 72 10.08 5.18 -25.27
C ASP A 72 10.69 4.70 -23.95
N TRP A 73 11.01 3.39 -23.85
CA TRP A 73 11.62 2.81 -22.65
C TRP A 73 12.89 3.53 -22.20
N GLY A 74 13.70 3.97 -23.17
CA GLY A 74 14.92 4.75 -22.91
C GLY A 74 14.70 6.09 -22.22
N LEU A 75 13.51 6.69 -22.41
CA LEU A 75 13.08 7.92 -21.72
C LEU A 75 12.37 7.62 -20.40
N LEU A 76 11.56 6.59 -20.40
CA LEU A 76 10.73 6.21 -19.24
C LEU A 76 11.57 5.67 -18.08
N TRP A 77 12.55 4.83 -18.37
CA TRP A 77 13.37 4.21 -17.33
C TRP A 77 14.13 5.23 -16.45
N PRO A 78 14.85 6.22 -17.00
CA PRO A 78 15.47 7.26 -16.18
C PRO A 78 14.45 8.07 -15.36
N ALA A 79 13.29 8.40 -15.93
CA ALA A 79 12.23 9.11 -15.22
C ALA A 79 11.66 8.28 -14.05
N MET A 80 11.43 6.99 -14.27
CA MET A 80 11.01 6.05 -13.21
C MET A 80 12.08 5.93 -12.11
N ALA A 81 13.35 5.86 -12.48
CA ALA A 81 14.44 5.78 -11.52
C ALA A 81 14.54 7.03 -10.63
N VAL A 82 14.36 8.22 -11.20
CA VAL A 82 14.32 9.48 -10.45
C VAL A 82 13.13 9.49 -9.48
N THR A 83 11.94 9.16 -9.95
CA THR A 83 10.73 9.09 -9.12
C THR A 83 10.85 8.02 -8.03
N GLY A 84 11.35 6.85 -8.37
CA GLY A 84 11.58 5.76 -7.42
C GLY A 84 12.58 6.14 -6.33
N ARG A 85 13.70 6.77 -6.70
CA ARG A 85 14.69 7.28 -5.75
C ARG A 85 14.09 8.35 -4.82
N LEU A 86 13.34 9.29 -5.38
CA LEU A 86 12.65 10.32 -4.61
C LEU A 86 11.68 9.72 -3.60
N THR A 87 10.86 8.79 -4.04
CA THR A 87 9.86 8.12 -3.19
C THR A 87 10.52 7.32 -2.06
N MET A 88 11.58 6.58 -2.37
CA MET A 88 12.32 5.81 -1.34
C MET A 88 12.98 6.71 -0.31
N LEU A 89 13.61 7.82 -0.73
CA LEU A 89 14.21 8.79 0.17
C LEU A 89 13.16 9.48 1.05
N ALA A 90 12.05 9.92 0.44
CA ALA A 90 10.94 10.54 1.18
C ALA A 90 10.36 9.60 2.24
N LEU A 91 10.13 8.33 1.87
CA LEU A 91 9.64 7.30 2.78
C LEU A 91 10.63 7.02 3.90
N LEU A 92 11.92 6.89 3.59
CA LEU A 92 12.96 6.65 4.59
C LEU A 92 13.00 7.79 5.62
N PHE A 93 13.04 9.04 5.16
CA PHE A 93 13.02 10.20 6.06
C PHE A 93 11.71 10.32 6.84
N ALA A 94 10.59 9.94 6.23
CA ALA A 94 9.29 9.93 6.90
C ALA A 94 9.22 8.86 8.00
N ILE A 95 9.76 7.67 7.77
CA ILE A 95 9.86 6.61 8.78
C ILE A 95 10.75 7.03 9.93
N ILE A 96 11.96 7.50 9.63
CA ILE A 96 12.92 7.91 10.67
C ILE A 96 12.35 9.07 11.48
N GLY A 97 11.89 10.13 10.81
CA GLY A 97 11.34 11.31 11.47
C GLY A 97 10.03 11.03 12.21
N GLY A 98 9.09 10.33 11.56
CA GLY A 98 7.78 10.01 12.15
C GLY A 98 7.88 9.09 13.36
N LEU A 99 8.70 8.04 13.26
CA LEU A 99 8.91 7.12 14.38
C LEU A 99 9.65 7.79 15.54
N SER A 100 10.72 8.56 15.26
CA SER A 100 11.44 9.30 16.28
C SER A 100 10.54 10.29 17.02
N MET A 101 9.70 11.02 16.29
CA MET A 101 8.75 11.95 16.86
C MET A 101 7.65 11.22 17.66
N ALA A 102 7.15 10.09 17.17
CA ALA A 102 6.17 9.27 17.90
C ALA A 102 6.73 8.77 19.23
N ILE A 103 7.97 8.30 19.25
CA ILE A 103 8.66 7.89 20.48
C ILE A 103 8.78 9.09 21.44
N ALA A 104 9.20 10.25 20.95
CA ALA A 104 9.33 11.45 21.77
C ALA A 104 7.99 11.87 22.38
N PHE A 105 6.89 11.80 21.63
CA PHE A 105 5.54 12.12 22.10
C PHE A 105 5.04 11.12 23.17
N THR A 106 5.39 9.85 23.04
CA THR A 106 4.97 8.83 24.00
C THR A 106 5.79 8.85 25.29
N GLN A 107 7.04 9.32 25.22
CA GLN A 107 7.92 9.40 26.39
C GLN A 107 7.77 10.70 27.19
N SER A 108 7.34 11.81 26.56
CA SER A 108 7.25 13.11 27.20
C SER A 108 5.94 13.81 26.90
N LYS A 109 5.10 13.92 27.93
CA LYS A 109 3.83 14.64 27.84
C LYS A 109 4.01 16.14 27.52
N TRP A 110 5.14 16.71 27.91
CA TRP A 110 5.48 18.10 27.59
C TRP A 110 5.78 18.27 26.09
N VAL A 111 6.51 17.34 25.51
CA VAL A 111 6.79 17.33 24.05
C VAL A 111 5.50 17.14 23.27
N GLU A 112 4.64 16.21 23.70
CA GLU A 112 3.34 15.99 23.08
C GLU A 112 2.50 17.29 23.10
N LEU A 113 2.34 17.92 24.27
CA LEU A 113 1.56 19.15 24.41
C LEU A 113 2.12 20.32 23.59
N ALA A 114 3.44 20.46 23.52
CA ALA A 114 4.09 21.53 22.78
C ALA A 114 4.02 21.36 21.27
N MET A 115 4.20 20.13 20.76
CA MET A 115 4.40 19.89 19.32
C MET A 115 3.13 19.38 18.62
N PHE A 116 2.20 18.76 19.34
CA PHE A 116 0.99 18.19 18.76
C PHE A 116 0.12 19.19 17.98
N PRO A 117 -0.11 20.43 18.46
CA PRO A 117 -0.89 21.41 17.70
C PRO A 117 -0.28 21.73 16.33
N TYR A 118 1.06 21.83 16.25
CA TYR A 118 1.76 22.09 14.98
C TYR A 118 1.66 20.89 14.04
N ALA A 119 1.79 19.68 14.57
CA ALA A 119 1.61 18.47 13.78
C ALA A 119 0.21 18.40 13.15
N VAL A 120 -0.84 18.74 13.92
CA VAL A 120 -2.22 18.77 13.42
C VAL A 120 -2.40 19.83 12.33
N VAL A 121 -1.87 21.04 12.52
CA VAL A 121 -1.97 22.13 11.52
C VAL A 121 -1.31 21.71 10.21
N LEU A 122 -0.10 21.14 10.29
CA LEU A 122 0.62 20.69 9.10
C LEU A 122 -0.08 19.53 8.40
N GLN A 123 -0.68 18.59 9.15
CA GLN A 123 -1.44 17.47 8.58
C GLN A 123 -2.69 17.92 7.82
N VAL A 124 -3.37 18.95 8.29
CA VAL A 124 -4.59 19.47 7.67
C VAL A 124 -4.26 20.39 6.48
N THR A 125 -3.07 20.96 6.44
CA THR A 125 -2.67 21.86 5.36
C THR A 125 -2.53 21.09 4.04
N PRO A 126 -3.24 21.47 2.97
CA PRO A 126 -3.15 20.78 1.68
C PRO A 126 -1.75 20.90 1.09
N VAL A 127 -1.07 19.79 0.89
CA VAL A 127 0.29 19.77 0.29
C VAL A 127 0.30 20.43 -1.09
N VAL A 128 -0.81 20.33 -1.83
CA VAL A 128 -0.98 20.99 -3.13
C VAL A 128 -0.84 22.53 -3.02
N ALA A 129 -1.23 23.12 -1.89
CA ALA A 129 -1.05 24.56 -1.67
C ALA A 129 0.38 24.93 -1.25
N ILE A 130 1.10 24.00 -0.59
CA ILE A 130 2.50 24.23 -0.17
C ILE A 130 3.47 23.99 -1.34
N ALA A 131 3.16 23.10 -2.26
CA ALA A 131 4.05 22.72 -3.35
C ALA A 131 4.57 23.91 -4.21
N PRO A 132 3.75 24.89 -4.62
CA PRO A 132 4.23 26.06 -5.34
C PRO A 132 5.17 26.93 -4.51
N LEU A 133 4.91 27.06 -3.21
CA LEU A 133 5.79 27.82 -2.31
C LEU A 133 7.16 27.16 -2.19
N LEU A 134 7.19 25.83 -2.03
CA LEU A 134 8.46 25.08 -1.98
C LEU A 134 9.23 25.22 -3.29
N GLN A 135 8.57 25.24 -4.44
CA GLN A 135 9.23 25.45 -5.74
C GLN A 135 9.82 26.85 -5.91
N ILE A 136 9.25 27.87 -5.24
CA ILE A 136 9.77 29.22 -5.28
C ILE A 136 10.97 29.40 -4.34
N TYR A 137 10.90 28.82 -3.14
CA TYR A 137 11.93 29.02 -2.11
C TYR A 137 13.07 28.00 -2.15
N VAL A 138 12.87 26.86 -2.83
CA VAL A 138 13.88 25.79 -2.93
C VAL A 138 14.40 25.75 -4.37
N ASP A 139 15.69 26.06 -4.55
CA ASP A 139 16.32 26.10 -5.87
C ASP A 139 16.29 24.77 -6.65
N SER A 140 16.16 23.66 -5.94
CA SER A 140 16.13 22.32 -6.53
C SER A 140 14.70 21.76 -6.61
N ALA A 141 14.20 21.53 -7.82
CA ALA A 141 12.91 20.87 -8.04
C ALA A 141 12.85 19.47 -7.41
N PHE A 142 13.97 18.73 -7.38
CA PHE A 142 14.05 17.43 -6.73
C PHE A 142 13.86 17.56 -5.22
N VAL A 143 14.49 18.52 -4.57
CA VAL A 143 14.35 18.74 -3.11
C VAL A 143 12.95 19.23 -2.76
N ALA A 144 12.37 20.14 -3.56
CA ALA A 144 10.99 20.59 -3.37
C ALA A 144 9.99 19.42 -3.45
N ALA A 145 10.13 18.55 -4.46
CA ALA A 145 9.31 17.36 -4.61
C ALA A 145 9.55 16.35 -3.46
N LEU A 146 10.79 16.19 -3.01
CA LEU A 146 11.15 15.33 -1.88
C LEU A 146 10.49 15.81 -0.59
N LEU A 147 10.49 17.12 -0.32
CA LEU A 147 9.83 17.70 0.86
C LEU A 147 8.31 17.49 0.81
N CYS A 148 7.68 17.69 -0.36
CA CYS A 148 6.25 17.41 -0.53
C CYS A 148 5.92 15.94 -0.27
N ALA A 149 6.67 15.02 -0.85
CA ALA A 149 6.47 13.59 -0.67
C ALA A 149 6.72 13.15 0.78
N TRP A 150 7.75 13.71 1.42
CA TRP A 150 8.04 13.50 2.84
C TRP A 150 6.90 13.96 3.73
N LEU A 151 6.36 15.17 3.54
CA LEU A 151 5.22 15.69 4.30
C LEU A 151 4.00 14.76 4.21
N VAL A 152 3.66 14.28 3.01
CA VAL A 152 2.53 13.36 2.79
C VAL A 152 2.70 12.05 3.55
N ALA A 153 3.93 11.50 3.58
CA ALA A 153 4.21 10.23 4.23
C ALA A 153 4.44 10.37 5.76
N PHE A 154 4.98 11.49 6.21
CA PHE A 154 5.37 11.71 7.61
C PHE A 154 4.18 11.64 8.58
N PHE A 155 3.09 12.34 8.30
CA PHE A 155 1.98 12.45 9.25
C PHE A 155 1.21 11.14 9.46
N PRO A 156 0.88 10.34 8.43
CA PRO A 156 0.32 9.01 8.63
C PRO A 156 1.23 8.09 9.44
N ILE A 157 2.55 8.13 9.19
CA ILE A 157 3.51 7.33 9.94
C ILE A 157 3.55 7.78 11.40
N LEU A 158 3.66 9.08 11.66
CA LEU A 158 3.64 9.64 13.01
C LEU A 158 2.36 9.24 13.78
N SER A 159 1.20 9.48 13.19
CA SER A 159 -0.11 9.20 13.81
C SER A 159 -0.30 7.73 14.12
N ASN A 160 -0.06 6.85 13.14
CA ASN A 160 -0.19 5.41 13.33
C ASN A 160 0.83 4.85 14.33
N SER A 161 2.05 5.40 14.34
CA SER A 161 3.08 5.02 15.32
C SER A 161 2.70 5.40 16.75
N ILE A 162 2.12 6.59 16.96
CA ILE A 162 1.60 7.03 18.27
C ILE A 162 0.49 6.08 18.74
N ILE A 163 -0.47 5.77 17.86
CA ILE A 163 -1.56 4.84 18.18
C ILE A 163 -1.00 3.45 18.52
N GLY A 164 -0.07 2.94 17.69
CA GLY A 164 0.57 1.64 17.93
C GLY A 164 1.33 1.59 19.26
N LEU A 165 2.11 2.61 19.58
CA LEU A 165 2.86 2.69 20.84
C LEU A 165 1.95 2.81 22.08
N LYS A 166 0.83 3.54 21.95
CA LYS A 166 -0.15 3.69 23.03
C LYS A 166 -1.08 2.48 23.19
N SER A 167 -1.19 1.62 22.18
CA SER A 167 -2.02 0.39 22.21
C SER A 167 -1.35 -0.80 22.91
N ALA A 168 -0.07 -0.70 23.26
CA ALA A 168 0.63 -1.72 24.04
C ALA A 168 -0.05 -1.87 25.41
N ASP A 169 -0.66 -3.03 25.63
CA ASP A 169 -1.55 -3.34 26.76
C ASP A 169 -0.81 -3.13 28.10
N HIS A 170 -1.44 -2.43 29.02
CA HIS A 170 -0.89 -2.15 30.37
C HIS A 170 -0.47 -3.42 31.11
N ASN A 171 -1.15 -4.53 30.82
CA ASN A 171 -0.83 -5.86 31.37
C ASN A 171 0.50 -6.42 30.89
N LEU A 172 0.90 -6.14 29.63
CA LEU A 172 2.19 -6.57 29.10
C LEU A 172 3.35 -5.77 29.71
N GLN A 173 3.13 -4.51 30.03
CA GLN A 173 4.11 -3.69 30.74
C GLN A 173 4.34 -4.21 32.19
N ALA A 174 3.27 -4.60 32.87
CA ALA A 174 3.37 -5.18 34.23
C ALA A 174 4.15 -6.51 34.25
N VAL A 175 3.97 -7.36 33.25
CA VAL A 175 4.71 -8.64 33.12
C VAL A 175 6.19 -8.40 32.86
N SER A 176 6.55 -7.42 32.05
CA SER A 176 7.95 -7.06 31.78
C SER A 176 8.67 -6.56 33.03
N TYR A 177 8.01 -5.73 33.86
CA TYR A 177 8.57 -5.27 35.14
C TYR A 177 8.73 -6.36 36.17
N THR A 178 7.84 -7.34 36.23
CA THR A 178 7.95 -8.47 37.18
C THR A 178 9.08 -9.42 36.81
N HIS A 179 9.33 -9.66 35.50
CA HIS A 179 10.42 -10.50 35.05
C HIS A 179 11.82 -9.89 35.27
N LEU A 180 11.95 -8.58 35.03
CA LEU A 180 13.21 -7.87 35.25
C LEU A 180 13.59 -7.83 36.75
N ARG A 181 12.59 -7.64 37.63
CA ARG A 181 12.82 -7.58 39.08
C ARG A 181 13.10 -8.94 39.72
N ALA A 182 12.64 -10.04 39.11
CA ALA A 182 12.91 -11.40 39.59
C ALA A 182 14.38 -11.86 39.35
N HIS A 183 15.14 -11.15 38.53
CA HIS A 183 16.56 -11.44 38.29
C HIS A 183 17.52 -10.60 39.15
N GLU A 184 17.02 -9.66 39.98
CA GLU A 184 17.84 -8.83 40.86
C GLU A 184 17.79 -9.23 42.35
N THR A 185 17.10 -10.32 42.68
CA THR A 185 17.13 -10.96 44.02
C THR A 185 17.67 -12.38 43.92
#